data_01c0de73271b78bab3d611401d592144
#
_entry.id   01c0de73271b78bab3d611401d592144
#
_cell.length_a   1.000
_cell.length_b   1.000
_cell.length_c   1.000
_cell.angle_alpha   90.00
_cell.angle_beta   90.00
_cell.angle_gamma   90.00
#
_symmetry.space_group_name_H-M   'P 1'
#
loop_
_entity.id
_entity.type
_entity.pdbx_description
1 polymer ?
#
loop_
_entity_poly.entity_id
_entity_poly.type
_entity_poly.pdbx_seq_one_letter_code
_entity_poly.pdbx_strand_id
1 'polypeptide(L)'
;MSGADATGGEQTIGEETIYRGKLLTIRKDRVRLPNGRETVREVVVHPGAVAIVPLLLDGRVILVRQYRYAAGRALLEIPAGTLDQPGESPAAAAARELAEETGYTATDYRELAAFFTAPGFCTEKITVYLATGLTHGAQDQMEDEDIALEIVPIADAPALIASGDIADAKTIAGLLLAMRES
;
A
#
# COMPACT_ATOMS: atom_id res chain seq x y z
N MET A 1 26.65 -14.85 -13.48
CA MET A 1 25.86 -15.94 -14.08
C MET A 1 24.42 -15.75 -13.63
N SER A 2 23.62 -15.17 -14.52
CA SER A 2 22.19 -14.94 -14.28
C SER A 2 21.49 -16.29 -14.29
N GLY A 3 20.90 -16.69 -13.13
CA GLY A 3 20.03 -17.85 -13.07
C GLY A 3 18.80 -17.58 -13.94
N ALA A 4 18.64 -18.34 -15.00
CA ALA A 4 17.42 -18.36 -15.79
C ALA A 4 16.28 -18.80 -14.86
N ASP A 5 15.31 -17.91 -14.68
CA ASP A 5 14.10 -18.19 -13.92
C ASP A 5 13.36 -19.35 -14.60
N ALA A 6 13.24 -20.47 -13.90
CA ALA A 6 12.74 -21.75 -14.45
C ALA A 6 11.23 -21.72 -14.81
N THR A 7 10.57 -20.56 -14.68
CA THR A 7 9.14 -20.36 -14.93
C THR A 7 8.82 -19.76 -16.31
N GLY A 8 9.81 -19.70 -17.23
CA GLY A 8 9.56 -19.29 -18.61
C GLY A 8 8.98 -17.90 -18.74
N GLY A 9 9.67 -16.88 -18.21
CA GLY A 9 9.22 -15.50 -18.22
C GLY A 9 9.00 -14.96 -19.64
N GLU A 10 8.11 -13.96 -19.73
CA GLU A 10 7.92 -13.20 -20.96
C GLU A 10 9.12 -12.27 -21.19
N GLN A 11 9.60 -12.17 -22.42
CA GLN A 11 10.70 -11.27 -22.78
C GLN A 11 10.12 -9.96 -23.34
N THR A 12 10.44 -8.83 -22.72
CA THR A 12 10.12 -7.51 -23.29
C THR A 12 10.95 -7.28 -24.54
N ILE A 13 10.28 -6.99 -25.65
CA ILE A 13 10.88 -6.71 -26.96
C ILE A 13 10.63 -5.28 -27.47
N GLY A 14 9.86 -4.49 -26.72
CA GLY A 14 9.64 -3.08 -26.99
C GLY A 14 8.73 -2.47 -25.92
N GLU A 15 8.99 -1.21 -25.59
CA GLU A 15 8.23 -0.44 -24.62
C GLU A 15 7.72 0.86 -25.26
N GLU A 16 6.47 1.22 -25.03
CA GLU A 16 5.85 2.45 -25.47
C GLU A 16 5.14 3.12 -24.28
N THR A 17 5.53 4.34 -23.93
CA THR A 17 4.80 5.12 -22.93
C THR A 17 3.60 5.79 -23.59
N ILE A 18 2.39 5.40 -23.14
CA ILE A 18 1.13 5.95 -23.62
C ILE A 18 0.73 7.20 -22.84
N TYR A 19 1.01 7.21 -21.53
CA TYR A 19 0.71 8.36 -20.67
C TYR A 19 1.73 8.45 -19.54
N ARG A 20 2.11 9.69 -19.20
CA ARG A 20 2.93 9.99 -18.02
C ARG A 20 2.26 11.08 -17.21
N GLY A 21 1.76 10.70 -16.03
CA GLY A 21 1.15 11.60 -15.05
C GLY A 21 2.11 11.95 -13.92
N LYS A 22 1.56 12.61 -12.89
CA LYS A 22 2.29 12.94 -11.67
C LYS A 22 2.62 11.68 -10.87
N LEU A 23 1.63 10.79 -10.68
CA LEU A 23 1.75 9.59 -9.85
C LEU A 23 2.16 8.37 -10.66
N LEU A 24 1.55 8.13 -11.83
CA LEU A 24 1.75 6.89 -12.57
C LEU A 24 2.10 7.13 -14.03
N THR A 25 2.73 6.09 -14.61
CA THR A 25 2.99 6.01 -16.04
C THR A 25 2.24 4.80 -16.60
N ILE A 26 1.56 4.98 -17.73
CA ILE A 26 0.91 3.88 -18.46
C ILE A 26 1.78 3.53 -19.66
N ARG A 27 2.15 2.24 -19.75
CA ARG A 27 2.94 1.69 -20.85
C ARG A 27 2.14 0.64 -21.62
N LYS A 28 2.53 0.50 -22.88
CA LYS A 28 2.15 -0.60 -23.75
C LYS A 28 3.41 -1.32 -24.17
N ASP A 29 3.67 -2.48 -23.58
CA ASP A 29 4.88 -3.24 -23.81
C ASP A 29 4.61 -4.39 -24.80
N ARG A 30 5.48 -4.55 -25.79
CA ARG A 30 5.49 -5.74 -26.63
C ARG A 30 6.34 -6.80 -25.96
N VAL A 31 5.80 -8.00 -25.82
CA VAL A 31 6.46 -9.12 -25.18
C VAL A 31 6.47 -10.36 -26.07
N ARG A 32 7.51 -11.16 -25.94
CA ARG A 32 7.62 -12.49 -26.55
C ARG A 32 7.37 -13.53 -25.47
N LEU A 33 6.38 -14.39 -25.73
CA LEU A 33 6.01 -15.49 -24.86
C LEU A 33 7.04 -16.64 -25.01
N PRO A 34 7.11 -17.58 -24.04
CA PRO A 34 8.01 -18.74 -24.12
C PRO A 34 7.82 -19.61 -25.37
N ASN A 35 6.63 -19.63 -25.95
CA ASN A 35 6.32 -20.34 -27.18
C ASN A 35 6.70 -19.58 -28.47
N GLY A 36 7.37 -18.43 -28.34
CA GLY A 36 7.83 -17.59 -29.45
C GLY A 36 6.77 -16.60 -30.00
N ARG A 37 5.50 -16.69 -29.57
CA ARG A 37 4.46 -15.74 -29.99
C ARG A 37 4.71 -14.36 -29.37
N GLU A 38 4.42 -13.33 -30.14
CA GLU A 38 4.44 -11.95 -29.66
C GLU A 38 3.04 -11.49 -29.29
N THR A 39 2.95 -10.70 -28.24
CA THR A 39 1.71 -10.10 -27.76
C THR A 39 1.98 -8.76 -27.06
N VAL A 40 0.96 -8.15 -26.52
CA VAL A 40 1.02 -6.84 -25.83
C VAL A 40 0.66 -7.02 -24.36
N ARG A 41 1.29 -6.20 -23.50
CA ARG A 41 0.92 -5.99 -22.11
C ARG A 41 0.65 -4.50 -21.88
N GLU A 42 -0.45 -4.20 -21.21
CA GLU A 42 -0.75 -2.86 -20.72
C GLU A 42 -0.31 -2.82 -19.25
N VAL A 43 0.55 -1.87 -18.92
CA VAL A 43 1.21 -1.81 -17.61
C VAL A 43 1.04 -0.43 -17.00
N VAL A 44 0.49 -0.39 -15.79
CA VAL A 44 0.51 0.79 -14.92
C VAL A 44 1.78 0.71 -14.08
N VAL A 45 2.71 1.65 -14.30
CA VAL A 45 3.95 1.75 -13.52
C VAL A 45 3.69 2.68 -12.34
N HIS A 46 3.88 2.15 -11.14
CA HIS A 46 3.71 2.83 -9.86
C HIS A 46 5.00 2.71 -9.02
N PRO A 47 5.42 3.75 -8.29
CA PRO A 47 6.67 3.72 -7.50
C PRO A 47 6.65 2.72 -6.34
N GLY A 48 5.47 2.27 -5.93
CA GLY A 48 5.24 1.46 -4.75
C GLY A 48 4.67 2.30 -3.60
N ALA A 49 4.32 1.64 -2.51
CA ALA A 49 3.73 2.28 -1.34
C ALA A 49 4.10 1.55 -0.05
N VAL A 50 3.86 2.24 1.06
CA VAL A 50 3.88 1.66 2.41
C VAL A 50 2.49 1.76 3.02
N ALA A 51 2.16 0.84 3.92
CA ALA A 51 0.96 0.90 4.73
C ALA A 51 1.30 0.51 6.16
N ILE A 52 0.61 1.10 7.12
CA ILE A 52 0.94 0.96 8.53
C ILE A 52 -0.28 0.48 9.31
N VAL A 53 -0.11 -0.53 10.15
CA VAL A 53 -1.08 -0.94 11.17
C VAL A 53 -0.64 -0.36 12.49
N PRO A 54 -1.17 0.80 12.93
CA PRO A 54 -0.77 1.43 14.18
C PRO A 54 -1.58 0.80 15.33
N LEU A 55 -0.92 -0.07 16.10
CA LEU A 55 -1.54 -0.84 17.17
C LEU A 55 -1.24 -0.23 18.54
N LEU A 56 -2.29 0.18 19.24
CA LEU A 56 -2.23 0.68 20.61
C LEU A 56 -2.05 -0.47 21.61
N LEU A 57 -1.51 -0.17 22.79
CA LEU A 57 -1.28 -1.15 23.86
C LEU A 57 -2.56 -1.84 24.36
N ASP A 58 -3.71 -1.22 24.19
CA ASP A 58 -5.00 -1.76 24.59
C ASP A 58 -5.69 -2.59 23.50
N GLY A 59 -5.00 -2.88 22.40
CA GLY A 59 -5.51 -3.71 21.32
C GLY A 59 -6.40 -2.97 20.33
N ARG A 60 -6.46 -1.63 20.40
CA ARG A 60 -7.12 -0.81 19.37
C ARG A 60 -6.14 -0.45 18.26
N VAL A 61 -6.68 -0.24 17.06
CA VAL A 61 -5.94 0.19 15.87
C VAL A 61 -6.44 1.56 15.42
N ILE A 62 -5.50 2.38 14.93
CA ILE A 62 -5.82 3.70 14.38
C ILE A 62 -6.05 3.53 12.89
N LEU A 63 -7.23 3.91 12.42
CA LEU A 63 -7.63 3.91 11.03
C LEU A 63 -7.90 5.34 10.56
N VAL A 64 -7.85 5.54 9.26
CA VAL A 64 -8.14 6.81 8.60
C VAL A 64 -9.36 6.64 7.70
N ARG A 65 -10.30 7.59 7.76
CA ARG A 65 -11.41 7.67 6.81
C ARG A 65 -11.08 8.74 5.79
N GLN A 66 -10.92 8.32 4.54
CA GLN A 66 -10.52 9.19 3.44
C GLN A 66 -11.41 8.94 2.22
N TYR A 67 -11.80 10.02 1.51
CA TYR A 67 -12.51 9.89 0.24
C TYR A 67 -11.56 9.42 -0.87
N ARG A 68 -11.91 8.29 -1.50
CA ARG A 68 -11.16 7.76 -2.63
C ARG A 68 -11.93 8.00 -3.93
N TYR A 69 -11.48 8.99 -4.70
CA TYR A 69 -12.15 9.37 -5.96
C TYR A 69 -12.38 8.19 -6.90
N ALA A 70 -11.38 7.31 -7.07
CA ALA A 70 -11.49 6.13 -7.93
C ALA A 70 -12.54 5.12 -7.42
N ALA A 71 -12.78 5.05 -6.12
CA ALA A 71 -13.80 4.20 -5.51
C ALA A 71 -15.17 4.90 -5.43
N GLY A 72 -15.24 6.21 -5.65
CA GLY A 72 -16.45 7.03 -5.59
C GLY A 72 -17.05 7.16 -4.18
N ARG A 73 -16.28 6.87 -3.14
CA ARG A 73 -16.74 6.91 -1.74
C ARG A 73 -15.59 7.06 -0.75
N ALA A 74 -15.94 7.41 0.49
CA ALA A 74 -15.00 7.32 1.61
C ALA A 74 -14.79 5.85 2.00
N LEU A 75 -13.54 5.50 2.29
CA LEU A 75 -13.11 4.19 2.76
C LEU A 75 -12.48 4.34 4.15
N LEU A 76 -12.60 3.31 4.97
CA LEU A 76 -11.89 3.17 6.23
C LEU A 76 -10.64 2.33 5.98
N GLU A 77 -9.47 2.92 6.18
CA GLU A 77 -8.19 2.36 5.75
C GLU A 77 -7.14 2.43 6.87
N ILE A 78 -6.11 1.60 6.79
CA ILE A 78 -4.87 1.84 7.53
C ILE A 78 -4.11 2.98 6.86
N PRO A 79 -3.38 3.84 7.62
CA PRO A 79 -2.49 4.87 7.07
C PRO A 79 -1.57 4.31 6.00
N ALA A 80 -1.38 5.05 4.91
CA ALA A 80 -0.57 4.59 3.78
C ALA A 80 -0.10 5.73 2.89
N GLY A 81 1.11 5.63 2.38
CA GLY A 81 1.63 6.61 1.43
C GLY A 81 2.54 6.03 0.36
N THR A 82 2.77 6.83 -0.66
CA THR A 82 3.54 6.46 -1.84
C THR A 82 5.04 6.61 -1.59
N LEU A 83 5.85 5.70 -2.15
CA LEU A 83 7.31 5.79 -2.14
C LEU A 83 7.80 6.73 -3.26
N ASP A 84 7.56 8.03 -3.10
CA ASP A 84 7.88 9.05 -4.10
C ASP A 84 9.07 9.95 -3.72
N GLN A 85 9.60 9.81 -2.51
CA GLN A 85 10.77 10.58 -2.06
C GLN A 85 12.07 9.85 -2.43
N PRO A 86 12.96 10.47 -3.25
CA PRO A 86 14.21 9.83 -3.67
C PRO A 86 15.11 9.47 -2.49
N GLY A 87 15.47 8.20 -2.38
CA GLY A 87 16.39 7.69 -1.35
C GLY A 87 15.74 7.39 0.01
N GLU A 88 14.43 7.62 0.16
CA GLU A 88 13.71 7.26 1.38
C GLU A 88 13.53 5.74 1.45
N SER A 89 13.86 5.16 2.61
CA SER A 89 13.59 3.74 2.82
C SER A 89 12.10 3.49 3.11
N PRO A 90 11.55 2.30 2.82
CA PRO A 90 10.15 2.00 3.14
C PRO A 90 9.81 2.19 4.63
N ALA A 91 10.73 1.88 5.54
CA ALA A 91 10.51 2.07 6.98
C ALA A 91 10.47 3.57 7.36
N ALA A 92 11.31 4.41 6.72
CA ALA A 92 11.28 5.85 6.93
C ALA A 92 9.98 6.46 6.38
N ALA A 93 9.56 6.05 5.18
CA ALA A 93 8.28 6.45 4.61
C ALA A 93 7.10 6.05 5.52
N ALA A 94 7.11 4.84 6.08
CA ALA A 94 6.07 4.40 7.00
C ALA A 94 6.00 5.27 8.26
N ALA A 95 7.14 5.69 8.81
CA ALA A 95 7.18 6.57 9.97
C ALA A 95 6.67 7.98 9.66
N ARG A 96 7.04 8.53 8.51
CA ARG A 96 6.58 9.83 8.03
C ARG A 96 5.07 9.83 7.79
N GLU A 97 4.54 8.88 7.00
CA GLU A 97 3.13 8.79 6.67
C GLU A 97 2.25 8.58 7.92
N LEU A 98 2.70 7.75 8.87
CA LEU A 98 2.00 7.60 10.15
C LEU A 98 1.86 8.95 10.87
N ALA A 99 2.94 9.73 10.92
CA ALA A 99 2.93 11.03 11.60
C ALA A 99 2.06 12.06 10.85
N GLU A 100 2.19 12.14 9.53
CA GLU A 100 1.44 13.08 8.68
C GLU A 100 -0.07 12.82 8.72
N GLU A 101 -0.49 11.57 8.48
CA GLU A 101 -1.91 11.23 8.42
C GLU A 101 -2.58 11.15 9.79
N THR A 102 -1.86 10.76 10.85
CA THR A 102 -2.51 10.46 12.14
C THR A 102 -2.05 11.33 13.31
N GLY A 103 -0.93 12.00 13.20
CA GLY A 103 -0.29 12.70 14.34
C GLY A 103 0.34 11.74 15.35
N TYR A 104 0.42 10.45 15.06
CA TYR A 104 1.09 9.49 15.93
C TYR A 104 2.49 9.16 15.41
N THR A 105 3.41 8.94 16.34
CA THR A 105 4.73 8.34 16.09
C THR A 105 4.80 7.00 16.79
N ALA A 106 5.68 6.10 16.32
CA ALA A 106 5.89 4.79 16.93
C ALA A 106 7.37 4.57 17.27
N THR A 107 7.63 3.75 18.27
CA THR A 107 9.02 3.37 18.63
C THR A 107 9.48 2.11 17.90
N ASP A 108 8.57 1.29 17.38
CA ASP A 108 8.89 0.07 16.65
C ASP A 108 8.06 -0.07 15.38
N TYR A 109 8.73 -0.45 14.29
CA TYR A 109 8.14 -0.72 12.98
C TYR A 109 8.60 -2.09 12.51
N ARG A 110 7.68 -3.05 12.49
CA ARG A 110 7.97 -4.41 12.03
C ARG A 110 7.25 -4.70 10.71
N GLU A 111 8.00 -5.09 9.70
CA GLU A 111 7.42 -5.50 8.42
C GLU A 111 6.57 -6.77 8.62
N LEU A 112 5.30 -6.71 8.23
CA LEU A 112 4.37 -7.83 8.24
C LEU A 112 4.39 -8.59 6.91
N ALA A 113 4.35 -7.87 5.80
CA ALA A 113 4.36 -8.43 4.47
C ALA A 113 4.70 -7.38 3.41
N ALA A 114 5.13 -7.85 2.24
CA ALA A 114 5.19 -7.05 1.03
C ALA A 114 4.52 -7.82 -0.12
N PHE A 115 3.58 -7.19 -0.82
CA PHE A 115 2.81 -7.84 -1.89
C PHE A 115 2.46 -6.87 -3.01
N PHE A 116 2.14 -7.42 -4.18
CA PHE A 116 1.61 -6.65 -5.30
C PHE A 116 0.10 -6.49 -5.16
N THR A 117 -0.42 -5.29 -5.48
CA THR A 117 -1.86 -5.00 -5.36
C THR A 117 -2.66 -5.53 -6.53
N ALA A 118 -2.13 -5.39 -7.75
CA ALA A 118 -2.78 -5.83 -8.97
C ALA A 118 -1.74 -6.34 -10.00
N PRO A 119 -1.03 -7.46 -9.73
CA PRO A 119 0.13 -7.90 -10.51
C PRO A 119 -0.18 -8.24 -11.97
N GLY A 120 -1.45 -8.36 -12.33
CA GLY A 120 -1.86 -8.60 -13.71
C GLY A 120 -1.62 -7.41 -14.65
N PHE A 121 -1.55 -6.18 -14.10
CA PHE A 121 -1.37 -4.97 -14.93
C PHE A 121 -0.67 -3.81 -14.21
N CYS A 122 -0.40 -3.90 -12.91
CA CYS A 122 0.20 -2.82 -12.12
C CYS A 122 1.47 -3.28 -11.43
N THR A 123 2.49 -2.41 -11.42
CA THR A 123 3.76 -2.68 -10.72
C THR A 123 3.72 -2.30 -9.26
N GLU A 124 2.61 -1.78 -8.74
CA GLU A 124 2.51 -1.37 -7.36
C GLU A 124 2.79 -2.52 -6.40
N LYS A 125 3.82 -2.33 -5.59
CA LYS A 125 4.16 -3.20 -4.47
C LYS A 125 3.97 -2.40 -3.19
N ILE A 126 3.17 -2.94 -2.25
CA ILE A 126 2.95 -2.33 -0.93
C ILE A 126 3.72 -3.13 0.11
N THR A 127 4.48 -2.43 0.96
CA THR A 127 5.08 -3.00 2.17
C THR A 127 4.25 -2.58 3.37
N VAL A 128 3.75 -3.55 4.13
CA VAL A 128 2.91 -3.32 5.31
C VAL A 128 3.72 -3.47 6.58
N TYR A 129 3.65 -2.47 7.44
CA TYR A 129 4.31 -2.44 8.75
C TYR A 129 3.30 -2.50 9.89
N LEU A 130 3.63 -3.24 10.95
CA LEU A 130 3.02 -3.06 12.26
C LEU A 130 3.80 -2.00 13.02
N ALA A 131 3.12 -0.97 13.50
CA ALA A 131 3.71 0.08 14.33
C ALA A 131 3.21 -0.04 15.77
N THR A 132 4.14 -0.12 16.72
CA THR A 132 3.83 -0.24 18.16
C THR A 132 4.62 0.79 18.98
N GLY A 133 4.28 0.93 20.28
CA GLY A 133 4.85 1.97 21.11
C GLY A 133 4.42 3.37 20.66
N LEU A 134 3.13 3.50 20.33
CA LEU A 134 2.56 4.72 19.77
C LEU A 134 2.53 5.85 20.79
N THR A 135 2.91 7.05 20.34
CA THR A 135 2.82 8.30 21.09
C THR A 135 2.11 9.33 20.20
N HIS A 136 1.09 10.00 20.74
CA HIS A 136 0.40 11.07 20.03
C HIS A 136 1.20 12.36 20.11
N GLY A 137 1.48 12.97 18.97
CA GLY A 137 2.14 14.26 18.81
C GLY A 137 1.22 15.32 18.21
N ALA A 138 1.81 16.43 17.72
CA ALA A 138 1.06 17.38 16.91
C ALA A 138 0.86 16.77 15.50
N GLN A 139 -0.38 16.84 15.02
CA GLN A 139 -0.73 16.42 13.67
C GLN A 139 -0.30 17.51 12.68
N ASP A 140 0.42 17.12 11.65
CA ASP A 140 0.88 18.02 10.58
C ASP A 140 0.22 17.55 9.27
N GLN A 141 -1.14 17.64 9.21
CA GLN A 141 -1.90 17.26 8.01
C GLN A 141 -1.57 18.21 6.86
N MET A 142 -1.37 17.65 5.66
CA MET A 142 -1.34 18.45 4.44
C MET A 142 -2.70 19.09 4.21
N GLU A 143 -2.71 20.35 3.76
CA GLU A 143 -3.94 21.15 3.52
C GLU A 143 -4.91 20.50 2.53
N ASP A 144 -4.48 19.50 1.77
CA ASP A 144 -5.24 18.85 0.69
C ASP A 144 -5.93 17.54 1.13
N GLU A 145 -5.70 17.06 2.36
CA GLU A 145 -6.21 15.76 2.82
C GLU A 145 -7.28 15.91 3.90
N ASP A 146 -8.53 15.68 3.52
CA ASP A 146 -9.66 15.55 4.45
C ASP A 146 -9.69 14.14 5.05
N ILE A 147 -8.85 13.92 6.09
CA ILE A 147 -8.67 12.65 6.77
C ILE A 147 -9.28 12.73 8.18
N ALA A 148 -10.21 11.84 8.47
CA ALA A 148 -10.76 11.66 9.82
C ALA A 148 -10.19 10.41 10.47
N LEU A 149 -9.74 10.51 11.73
CA LEU A 149 -9.23 9.36 12.48
C LEU A 149 -10.37 8.57 13.12
N GLU A 150 -10.28 7.25 13.01
CA GLU A 150 -11.14 6.32 13.74
C GLU A 150 -10.29 5.29 14.49
N ILE A 151 -10.54 5.16 15.80
CA ILE A 151 -9.82 4.22 16.66
C ILE A 151 -10.78 3.11 17.07
N VAL A 152 -10.52 1.91 16.61
CA VAL A 152 -11.41 0.76 16.80
C VAL A 152 -10.64 -0.44 17.37
N PRO A 153 -11.29 -1.35 18.13
CA PRO A 153 -10.67 -2.60 18.52
C PRO A 153 -10.23 -3.40 17.27
N ILE A 154 -9.00 -3.90 17.24
CA ILE A 154 -8.55 -4.70 16.09
C ILE A 154 -9.41 -5.97 15.92
N ALA A 155 -10.00 -6.46 17.01
CA ALA A 155 -10.91 -7.60 16.99
C ALA A 155 -12.19 -7.36 16.18
N ASP A 156 -12.58 -6.10 15.96
CA ASP A 156 -13.76 -5.73 15.16
C ASP A 156 -13.47 -5.74 13.65
N ALA A 157 -12.20 -5.84 13.24
CA ALA A 157 -11.81 -5.83 11.83
C ALA A 157 -12.58 -6.85 10.95
N PRO A 158 -12.79 -8.13 11.36
CA PRO A 158 -13.58 -9.07 10.56
C PRO A 158 -15.02 -8.61 10.31
N ALA A 159 -15.67 -7.97 11.29
CA ALA A 159 -17.03 -7.45 11.14
C ALA A 159 -17.07 -6.23 10.22
N LEU A 160 -16.09 -5.31 10.34
CA LEU A 160 -15.96 -4.15 9.45
C LEU A 160 -15.65 -4.54 8.00
N ILE A 161 -14.88 -5.60 7.80
CA ILE A 161 -14.63 -6.18 6.47
C ILE A 161 -15.92 -6.79 5.92
N ALA A 162 -16.65 -7.57 6.72
CA ALA A 162 -17.88 -8.23 6.30
C ALA A 162 -19.00 -7.24 5.97
N SER A 163 -19.08 -6.10 6.67
CA SER A 163 -20.04 -5.02 6.37
C SER A 163 -19.67 -4.20 5.13
N GLY A 164 -18.41 -4.25 4.68
CA GLY A 164 -17.87 -3.44 3.59
C GLY A 164 -17.46 -2.02 3.99
N ASP A 165 -17.40 -1.69 5.27
CA ASP A 165 -16.81 -0.45 5.78
C ASP A 165 -15.31 -0.42 5.49
N ILE A 166 -14.63 -1.56 5.70
CA ILE A 166 -13.28 -1.82 5.24
C ILE A 166 -13.38 -2.63 3.95
N ALA A 167 -12.98 -2.03 2.82
CA ALA A 167 -13.13 -2.64 1.50
C ALA A 167 -11.85 -2.50 0.63
N ASP A 168 -10.77 -2.07 1.23
CA ASP A 168 -9.48 -1.87 0.60
C ASP A 168 -8.53 -3.03 0.94
N ALA A 169 -7.84 -3.56 -0.08
CA ALA A 169 -7.06 -4.80 0.03
C ALA A 169 -5.87 -4.68 1.00
N LYS A 170 -5.17 -3.53 1.03
CA LYS A 170 -4.02 -3.33 1.93
C LYS A 170 -4.46 -3.33 3.39
N THR A 171 -5.61 -2.70 3.68
CA THR A 171 -6.19 -2.63 5.03
C THR A 171 -6.64 -4.01 5.50
N ILE A 172 -7.37 -4.74 4.65
CA ILE A 172 -7.80 -6.12 4.95
C ILE A 172 -6.58 -7.00 5.25
N ALA A 173 -5.59 -7.00 4.36
CA ALA A 173 -4.38 -7.82 4.53
C ALA A 173 -3.60 -7.42 5.79
N GLY A 174 -3.38 -6.12 6.00
CA GLY A 174 -2.63 -5.60 7.13
C GLY A 174 -3.25 -5.96 8.47
N LEU A 175 -4.57 -5.73 8.63
CA LEU A 175 -5.28 -6.04 9.87
C LEU A 175 -5.30 -7.55 10.17
N LEU A 176 -5.58 -8.39 9.16
CA LEU A 176 -5.60 -9.84 9.35
C LEU A 176 -4.21 -10.40 9.69
N LEU A 177 -3.13 -9.83 9.14
CA LEU A 177 -1.77 -10.20 9.50
C LEU A 177 -1.42 -9.76 10.93
N ALA A 178 -1.77 -8.53 11.30
CA ALA A 178 -1.51 -8.00 12.63
C ALA A 178 -2.24 -8.78 13.73
N MET A 179 -3.49 -9.22 13.49
CA MET A 179 -4.26 -10.06 14.43
C MET A 179 -3.61 -11.41 14.73
N ARG A 180 -2.72 -11.90 13.87
CA ARG A 180 -1.99 -13.18 14.13
C ARG A 180 -0.80 -12.99 15.05
N GLU A 181 -0.40 -11.75 15.28
CA GLU A 181 0.77 -11.38 16.08
C GLU A 181 0.40 -10.87 17.49
N SER A 182 -0.92 -10.71 17.75
CA SER A 182 -1.50 -10.18 19.00
C SER A 182 -1.68 -11.24 20.07
#